data_11b32a56294e146e19bc2b713131794a
#
_entry.id   11b32a56294e146e19bc2b713131794a
#
_cell.length_a   1.000
_cell.length_b   1.000
_cell.length_c   1.000
_cell.angle_alpha   90.00
_cell.angle_beta   90.00
_cell.angle_gamma   90.00
#
_symmetry.space_group_name_H-M   'P 1'
#
loop_
_entity.id
_entity.type
_entity.pdbx_description
1 polymer ?
#
loop_
_entity_poly.entity_id
_entity_poly.type
_entity_poly.pdbx_seq_one_letter_code
_entity_poly.pdbx_strand_id
1 'polypeptide(L)'
;MKYLIITIAAVVLVGCGMTQTSDTKIEKQLVKTVTKSSQSKLNTSKVLSCCNSIHEAAANGKIDAVKAHLNAGADVNERDSDGLTPLHLVDKKEIAELLIAKGAELNPIDNFFKYTPLDFMEDEVGHDTINFLRKHGGKTGEELKAEGK
;
A
#
# COMPACT_ATOMS: atom_id res chain seq x y z
N MET A 1 -8.01 31.79 -27.06
CA MET A 1 -9.36 32.03 -26.59
C MET A 1 -9.41 31.56 -25.13
N LYS A 2 -9.01 32.31 -24.34
CA LYS A 2 -9.24 33.29 -23.30
C LYS A 2 -10.75 33.51 -23.02
N TYR A 3 -11.09 33.42 -21.75
CA TYR A 3 -12.38 33.63 -21.09
C TYR A 3 -13.26 32.41 -20.89
N LEU A 4 -13.06 31.70 -19.80
CA LEU A 4 -14.14 31.15 -18.97
C LEU A 4 -13.71 30.82 -17.53
N ILE A 5 -13.14 31.79 -16.87
CA ILE A 5 -12.93 31.71 -15.42
C ILE A 5 -13.26 33.11 -14.90
N ILE A 6 -14.49 33.42 -14.67
CA ILE A 6 -14.98 34.47 -13.75
C ILE A 6 -16.51 34.50 -13.88
N THR A 7 -17.21 33.64 -13.17
CA THR A 7 -18.62 33.86 -12.86
C THR A 7 -19.09 33.08 -11.63
N ILE A 8 -18.29 33.03 -10.57
CA ILE A 8 -18.79 32.59 -9.25
C ILE A 8 -18.45 33.61 -8.16
N ALA A 9 -18.38 34.88 -8.50
CA ALA A 9 -18.09 35.92 -7.53
C ALA A 9 -19.11 37.08 -7.50
N ALA A 10 -20.34 36.84 -7.90
CA ALA A 10 -21.33 37.91 -7.94
C ALA A 10 -22.75 37.51 -7.55
N VAL A 11 -22.94 36.69 -6.53
CA VAL A 11 -24.27 36.48 -5.92
C VAL A 11 -24.17 36.49 -4.39
N VAL A 12 -23.51 37.43 -3.80
CA VAL A 12 -23.70 37.71 -2.37
C VAL A 12 -23.56 39.21 -2.12
N LEU A 13 -24.47 39.97 -2.61
CA LEU A 13 -24.68 41.36 -2.13
C LEU A 13 -26.08 41.83 -2.49
N VAL A 14 -27.11 41.28 -1.87
CA VAL A 14 -28.34 42.04 -1.53
C VAL A 14 -29.09 41.24 -0.47
N GLY A 15 -29.23 41.80 0.72
CA GLY A 15 -30.16 41.27 1.71
C GLY A 15 -29.66 41.35 3.14
N CYS A 16 -29.61 42.58 3.62
CA CYS A 16 -29.98 43.10 4.94
C CYS A 16 -30.26 42.09 6.07
N GLY A 17 -29.54 42.22 7.17
CA GLY A 17 -30.12 42.00 8.48
C GLY A 17 -29.48 40.88 9.32
N MET A 18 -28.61 41.30 10.24
CA MET A 18 -28.40 40.80 11.62
C MET A 18 -28.36 39.27 11.83
N THR A 19 -27.23 38.73 12.08
CA THR A 19 -26.67 38.34 13.39
C THR A 19 -25.33 37.66 13.18
N GLN A 20 -24.28 38.27 13.73
CA GLN A 20 -22.98 37.59 13.87
C GLN A 20 -23.12 36.51 14.94
N THR A 21 -23.00 35.24 14.57
CA THR A 21 -22.51 34.19 15.46
C THR A 21 -21.86 33.08 14.66
N SER A 22 -20.52 32.97 14.78
CA SER A 22 -19.77 31.72 14.89
C SER A 22 -19.78 30.66 13.78
N ASP A 23 -19.63 31.01 12.51
CA ASP A 23 -19.50 29.99 11.45
C ASP A 23 -18.07 29.85 10.87
N THR A 24 -17.09 30.56 11.40
CA THR A 24 -15.70 30.51 10.94
C THR A 24 -14.97 29.21 11.32
N LYS A 25 -15.54 28.37 12.19
CA LYS A 25 -14.90 27.13 12.64
C LYS A 25 -15.25 25.94 11.77
N ILE A 26 -16.45 25.93 11.19
CA ILE A 26 -16.96 24.83 10.34
C ILE A 26 -16.35 24.93 8.94
N GLU A 27 -16.21 26.13 8.39
CA GLU A 27 -15.64 26.36 7.07
C GLU A 27 -14.15 26.03 7.01
N LYS A 28 -13.39 26.34 8.08
CA LYS A 28 -11.97 25.94 8.20
C LYS A 28 -11.79 24.43 8.35
N GLN A 29 -12.75 23.71 8.94
CA GLN A 29 -12.70 22.26 9.10
C GLN A 29 -13.06 21.54 7.81
N LEU A 30 -14.03 22.06 7.06
CA LEU A 30 -14.45 21.50 5.76
C LEU A 30 -13.35 21.66 4.71
N VAL A 31 -12.69 22.82 4.65
CA VAL A 31 -11.56 23.07 3.75
C VAL A 31 -10.36 22.16 4.09
N LYS A 32 -10.09 21.91 5.38
CA LYS A 32 -9.01 20.99 5.78
C LYS A 32 -9.30 19.54 5.43
N THR A 33 -10.56 19.10 5.51
CA THR A 33 -10.96 17.73 5.13
C THR A 33 -10.94 17.54 3.62
N VAL A 34 -11.38 18.51 2.85
CA VAL A 34 -11.38 18.43 1.38
C VAL A 34 -9.96 18.47 0.81
N THR A 35 -9.06 19.30 1.36
CA THR A 35 -7.66 19.34 0.93
C THR A 35 -6.91 18.06 1.29
N LYS A 36 -7.19 17.45 2.46
CA LYS A 36 -6.58 16.17 2.86
C LYS A 36 -7.07 14.99 2.00
N SER A 37 -8.34 14.98 1.62
CA SER A 37 -8.90 13.95 0.72
C SER A 37 -8.36 14.09 -0.71
N SER A 38 -8.19 15.32 -1.20
CA SER A 38 -7.65 15.57 -2.55
C SER A 38 -6.16 15.28 -2.64
N GLN A 39 -5.39 15.58 -1.59
CA GLN A 39 -3.96 15.24 -1.53
C GLN A 39 -3.72 13.73 -1.41
N SER A 40 -4.57 13.00 -0.68
CA SER A 40 -4.44 11.54 -0.59
C SER A 40 -4.72 10.88 -1.94
N LYS A 41 -5.70 11.32 -2.70
CA LYS A 41 -5.99 10.81 -4.05
C LYS A 41 -4.89 11.14 -5.07
N LEU A 42 -4.30 12.34 -5.00
CA LEU A 42 -3.20 12.73 -5.88
C LEU A 42 -1.93 11.93 -5.59
N ASN A 43 -1.63 11.69 -4.31
CA ASN A 43 -0.48 10.90 -3.89
C ASN A 43 -0.64 9.43 -4.24
N THR A 44 -1.85 8.86 -4.09
CA THR A 44 -2.13 7.46 -4.44
C THR A 44 -1.95 7.23 -5.94
N SER A 45 -2.44 8.12 -6.79
CA SER A 45 -2.25 8.01 -8.25
C SER A 45 -0.78 8.09 -8.66
N LYS A 46 0.01 8.97 -8.04
CA LYS A 46 1.46 9.08 -8.29
C LYS A 46 2.23 7.86 -7.78
N VAL A 47 1.81 7.30 -6.65
CA VAL A 47 2.45 6.11 -6.05
C VAL A 47 2.16 4.85 -6.88
N LEU A 48 0.92 4.68 -7.38
CA LEU A 48 0.57 3.57 -8.28
C LEU A 48 1.25 3.67 -9.65
N SER A 49 1.65 4.86 -10.09
CA SER A 49 2.35 5.02 -11.39
C SER A 49 3.82 4.55 -11.36
N CYS A 50 4.40 4.33 -10.20
CA CYS A 50 5.78 3.82 -10.09
C CYS A 50 5.89 2.30 -10.13
N CYS A 51 4.81 1.58 -9.86
CA CYS A 51 4.79 0.13 -9.78
C CYS A 51 3.42 -0.38 -10.26
N ASN A 52 3.43 -1.24 -11.29
CA ASN A 52 2.20 -1.69 -11.95
C ASN A 52 1.47 -2.79 -11.16
N SER A 53 2.15 -3.43 -10.22
CA SER A 53 1.60 -4.50 -9.39
C SER A 53 2.13 -4.44 -7.96
N ILE A 54 1.43 -5.15 -7.07
CA ILE A 54 1.88 -5.31 -5.68
C ILE A 54 3.21 -6.08 -5.61
N HIS A 55 3.46 -7.01 -6.54
CA HIS A 55 4.72 -7.76 -6.68
C HIS A 55 5.88 -6.81 -6.97
N GLU A 56 5.73 -5.96 -7.99
CA GLU A 56 6.74 -4.97 -8.36
C GLU A 56 6.98 -3.96 -7.23
N ALA A 57 5.92 -3.56 -6.54
CA ALA A 57 6.03 -2.67 -5.39
C ALA A 57 6.80 -3.30 -4.22
N ALA A 58 6.59 -4.60 -3.96
CA ALA A 58 7.29 -5.36 -2.93
C ALA A 58 8.77 -5.54 -3.29
N ALA A 59 9.07 -5.98 -4.52
CA ALA A 59 10.43 -6.18 -5.03
C ALA A 59 11.26 -4.89 -5.04
N ASN A 60 10.65 -3.74 -5.33
CA ASN A 60 11.32 -2.45 -5.33
C ASN A 60 11.39 -1.79 -3.95
N GLY A 61 10.96 -2.44 -2.89
CA GLY A 61 10.97 -1.92 -1.54
C GLY A 61 10.13 -0.65 -1.34
N LYS A 62 9.03 -0.48 -2.13
CA LYS A 62 8.17 0.72 -2.14
C LYS A 62 6.94 0.53 -1.25
N ILE A 63 7.13 0.71 0.06
CA ILE A 63 6.07 0.48 1.06
C ILE A 63 4.78 1.28 0.78
N ASP A 64 4.89 2.52 0.29
CA ASP A 64 3.71 3.33 -0.02
C ASP A 64 2.94 2.80 -1.23
N ALA A 65 3.63 2.22 -2.23
CA ALA A 65 3.00 1.57 -3.36
C ALA A 65 2.32 0.26 -2.94
N VAL A 66 2.95 -0.56 -2.09
CA VAL A 66 2.32 -1.76 -1.51
C VAL A 66 1.05 -1.39 -0.75
N LYS A 67 1.09 -0.35 0.10
CA LYS A 67 -0.11 0.17 0.80
C LYS A 67 -1.19 0.63 -0.17
N ALA A 68 -0.81 1.30 -1.25
CA ALA A 68 -1.75 1.81 -2.25
C ALA A 68 -2.44 0.66 -2.99
N HIS A 69 -1.70 -0.39 -3.41
CA HIS A 69 -2.27 -1.59 -4.03
C HIS A 69 -3.22 -2.34 -3.09
N LEU A 70 -2.83 -2.57 -1.83
CA LEU A 70 -3.67 -3.21 -0.84
C LEU A 70 -4.95 -2.42 -0.54
N ASN A 71 -4.86 -1.08 -0.46
CA ASN A 71 -6.01 -0.21 -0.28
C ASN A 71 -6.93 -0.16 -1.52
N ALA A 72 -6.38 -0.43 -2.71
CA ALA A 72 -7.15 -0.57 -3.94
C ALA A 72 -7.82 -1.95 -4.09
N GLY A 73 -7.57 -2.87 -3.14
CA GLY A 73 -8.19 -4.20 -3.11
C GLY A 73 -7.34 -5.30 -3.78
N ALA A 74 -6.04 -5.07 -3.98
CA ALA A 74 -5.15 -6.14 -4.43
C ALA A 74 -5.11 -7.28 -3.40
N ASP A 75 -5.10 -8.51 -3.90
CA ASP A 75 -4.95 -9.68 -3.06
C ASP A 75 -3.51 -9.75 -2.53
N VAL A 76 -3.38 -9.83 -1.20
CA VAL A 76 -2.07 -9.93 -0.54
C VAL A 76 -1.34 -11.24 -0.88
N ASN A 77 -2.08 -12.29 -1.29
CA ASN A 77 -1.58 -13.61 -1.69
C ASN A 77 -1.65 -13.84 -3.21
N GLU A 78 -1.84 -12.76 -3.99
CA GLU A 78 -1.83 -12.84 -5.44
C GLU A 78 -0.57 -13.55 -5.94
N ARG A 79 -0.75 -14.51 -6.87
CA ARG A 79 0.36 -15.26 -7.47
C ARG A 79 0.63 -14.75 -8.86
N ASP A 80 1.89 -14.48 -9.16
CA ASP A 80 2.31 -14.18 -10.53
C ASP A 80 2.39 -15.44 -11.40
N SER A 81 2.90 -15.31 -12.63
CA SER A 81 3.06 -16.42 -13.57
C SER A 81 3.96 -17.54 -13.05
N ASP A 82 4.90 -17.22 -12.19
CA ASP A 82 5.86 -18.15 -11.61
C ASP A 82 5.37 -18.76 -10.29
N GLY A 83 4.20 -18.32 -9.84
CA GLY A 83 3.58 -18.74 -8.58
C GLY A 83 4.11 -17.99 -7.37
N LEU A 84 4.88 -16.92 -7.60
CA LEU A 84 5.41 -16.09 -6.53
C LEU A 84 4.31 -15.19 -5.96
N THR A 85 4.26 -15.07 -4.65
CA THR A 85 3.44 -14.07 -3.96
C THR A 85 4.27 -12.80 -3.70
N PRO A 86 3.64 -11.67 -3.39
CA PRO A 86 4.38 -10.47 -3.01
C PRO A 86 5.41 -10.71 -1.90
N LEU A 87 5.11 -11.64 -0.98
CA LEU A 87 6.00 -11.97 0.14
C LEU A 87 7.30 -12.67 -0.31
N HIS A 88 7.32 -13.40 -1.44
CA HIS A 88 8.54 -13.98 -2.01
C HIS A 88 9.55 -12.92 -2.48
N LEU A 89 9.04 -11.75 -2.86
CA LEU A 89 9.82 -10.68 -3.48
C LEU A 89 10.20 -9.56 -2.51
N VAL A 90 9.94 -9.74 -1.21
CA VAL A 90 10.18 -8.70 -0.21
C VAL A 90 11.65 -8.58 0.12
N ASP A 91 12.17 -7.37 -0.01
CA ASP A 91 13.52 -6.97 0.39
C ASP A 91 13.56 -6.35 1.80
N LYS A 92 12.48 -5.70 2.24
CA LYS A 92 12.44 -4.93 3.48
C LYS A 92 11.48 -5.54 4.50
N LYS A 93 11.96 -5.64 5.73
CA LYS A 93 11.19 -6.14 6.88
C LYS A 93 9.86 -5.41 7.05
N GLU A 94 9.81 -4.09 6.87
CA GLU A 94 8.60 -3.28 7.03
C GLU A 94 7.51 -3.67 6.04
N ILE A 95 7.90 -4.13 4.83
CA ILE A 95 6.94 -4.62 3.83
C ILE A 95 6.47 -6.02 4.22
N ALA A 96 7.36 -6.90 4.69
CA ALA A 96 6.97 -8.20 5.22
C ALA A 96 5.98 -8.06 6.39
N GLU A 97 6.27 -7.17 7.33
CA GLU A 97 5.36 -6.85 8.45
C GLU A 97 3.98 -6.40 7.97
N LEU A 98 3.95 -5.52 6.98
CA LEU A 98 2.71 -5.01 6.40
C LEU A 98 1.90 -6.13 5.71
N LEU A 99 2.55 -6.94 4.87
CA LEU A 99 1.89 -8.04 4.16
C LEU A 99 1.33 -9.08 5.13
N ILE A 100 2.12 -9.49 6.15
CA ILE A 100 1.68 -10.43 7.18
C ILE A 100 0.52 -9.87 8.00
N ALA A 101 0.57 -8.59 8.37
CA ALA A 101 -0.54 -7.92 9.04
C ALA A 101 -1.82 -7.86 8.20
N LYS A 102 -1.69 -7.98 6.86
CA LYS A 102 -2.81 -8.06 5.91
C LYS A 102 -3.22 -9.49 5.55
N GLY A 103 -2.63 -10.49 6.18
CA GLY A 103 -3.00 -11.90 6.01
C GLY A 103 -2.18 -12.64 4.95
N ALA A 104 -0.96 -12.17 4.65
CA ALA A 104 -0.08 -12.92 3.76
C ALA A 104 0.26 -14.30 4.33
N GLU A 105 0.19 -15.32 3.47
CA GLU A 105 0.67 -16.66 3.78
C GLU A 105 2.19 -16.64 3.95
N LEU A 106 2.69 -17.29 5.01
CA LEU A 106 4.11 -17.29 5.33
C LEU A 106 4.93 -18.28 4.50
N ASN A 107 4.31 -19.39 4.11
CA ASN A 107 4.97 -20.53 3.50
C ASN A 107 4.32 -20.96 2.17
N PRO A 108 3.89 -20.02 1.29
CA PRO A 108 3.50 -20.41 -0.04
C PRO A 108 4.72 -20.94 -0.79
N ILE A 109 4.53 -21.84 -1.75
CA ILE A 109 5.62 -22.38 -2.59
C ILE A 109 5.44 -21.93 -4.03
N ASP A 110 6.55 -21.62 -4.70
CA ASP A 110 6.57 -21.29 -6.11
C ASP A 110 6.25 -22.52 -7.00
N ASN A 111 6.03 -22.27 -8.30
CA ASN A 111 5.64 -23.34 -9.22
C ASN A 111 6.81 -24.24 -9.63
N PHE A 112 8.04 -23.73 -9.62
CA PHE A 112 9.19 -24.42 -10.21
C PHE A 112 10.03 -25.20 -9.20
N PHE A 113 10.56 -24.52 -8.19
CA PHE A 113 11.54 -25.10 -7.26
C PHE A 113 10.93 -25.50 -5.93
N LYS A 114 9.66 -25.17 -5.71
CA LYS A 114 8.98 -25.35 -4.41
C LYS A 114 9.63 -24.53 -3.29
N TYR A 115 10.16 -23.37 -3.65
CA TYR A 115 10.75 -22.44 -2.72
C TYR A 115 9.67 -21.61 -2.01
N THR A 116 9.90 -21.33 -0.75
CA THR A 116 9.09 -20.41 0.06
C THR A 116 9.69 -19.01 0.02
N PRO A 117 8.96 -17.97 0.51
CA PRO A 117 9.54 -16.63 0.65
C PRO A 117 10.87 -16.63 1.40
N LEU A 118 11.05 -17.53 2.37
CA LEU A 118 12.27 -17.61 3.14
C LEU A 118 13.47 -18.11 2.32
N ASP A 119 13.23 -19.00 1.33
CA ASP A 119 14.28 -19.50 0.42
C ASP A 119 14.75 -18.44 -0.58
N PHE A 120 13.90 -17.43 -0.87
CA PHE A 120 14.24 -16.32 -1.77
C PHE A 120 15.07 -15.22 -1.12
N MET A 121 15.20 -15.24 0.21
CA MET A 121 15.95 -14.21 0.94
C MET A 121 17.41 -14.60 1.06
N GLU A 122 18.29 -13.79 0.47
CA GLU A 122 19.74 -13.99 0.59
C GLU A 122 20.24 -13.57 1.98
N ASP A 123 21.21 -14.32 2.52
CA ASP A 123 21.74 -14.13 3.87
C ASP A 123 22.37 -12.74 4.12
N GLU A 124 22.82 -12.05 3.07
CA GLU A 124 23.52 -10.78 3.22
C GLU A 124 22.63 -9.55 3.36
N VAL A 125 21.40 -9.60 2.87
CA VAL A 125 20.49 -8.44 2.80
C VAL A 125 19.26 -8.58 3.69
N GLY A 126 18.91 -9.78 4.06
CA GLY A 126 17.62 -10.09 4.65
C GLY A 126 17.60 -10.54 6.11
N HIS A 127 18.70 -10.46 6.88
CA HIS A 127 18.76 -11.03 8.24
C HIS A 127 17.59 -10.61 9.14
N ASP A 128 17.20 -9.33 9.12
CA ASP A 128 16.11 -8.85 9.95
C ASP A 128 14.75 -9.38 9.45
N THR A 129 14.59 -9.49 8.12
CA THR A 129 13.39 -10.03 7.48
C THR A 129 13.30 -11.54 7.69
N ILE A 130 14.41 -12.26 7.51
CA ILE A 130 14.54 -13.71 7.76
C ILE A 130 14.17 -14.02 9.21
N ASN A 131 14.79 -13.33 10.18
CA ASN A 131 14.50 -13.50 11.59
C ASN A 131 13.03 -13.20 11.94
N PHE A 132 12.48 -12.15 11.31
CA PHE A 132 11.09 -11.80 11.49
C PHE A 132 10.15 -12.90 10.96
N LEU A 133 10.37 -13.42 9.74
CA LEU A 133 9.57 -14.50 9.18
C LEU A 133 9.67 -15.78 10.01
N ARG A 134 10.88 -16.18 10.40
CA ARG A 134 11.08 -17.36 11.25
C ARG A 134 10.35 -17.26 12.58
N LYS A 135 10.40 -16.10 13.22
CA LYS A 135 9.66 -15.84 14.47
C LYS A 135 8.14 -15.98 14.31
N HIS A 136 7.61 -15.74 13.12
CA HIS A 136 6.18 -15.87 12.81
C HIS A 136 5.80 -17.24 12.21
N GLY A 137 6.77 -18.18 12.10
CA GLY A 137 6.50 -19.52 11.58
C GLY A 137 6.89 -19.71 10.10
N GLY A 138 7.69 -18.80 9.55
CA GLY A 138 8.29 -18.94 8.22
C GLY A 138 9.26 -20.14 8.21
N LYS A 139 9.14 -20.98 7.18
CA LYS A 139 9.92 -22.18 6.95
C LYS A 139 10.48 -22.20 5.54
N THR A 140 11.58 -22.90 5.35
CA THR A 140 12.11 -23.18 4.01
C THR A 140 11.32 -24.32 3.34
N GLY A 141 11.43 -24.43 2.03
CA GLY A 141 10.83 -25.53 1.29
C GLY A 141 11.37 -26.89 1.74
N GLU A 142 12.64 -26.98 2.13
CA GLU A 142 13.23 -28.20 2.69
C GLU A 142 12.63 -28.58 4.05
N GLU A 143 12.42 -27.58 4.93
CA GLU A 143 11.79 -27.80 6.23
C GLU A 143 10.34 -28.27 6.07
N LEU A 144 9.58 -27.69 5.12
CA LEU A 144 8.20 -28.12 4.83
C LEU A 144 8.16 -29.55 4.28
N LYS A 145 9.09 -29.91 3.39
CA LYS A 145 9.21 -31.24 2.82
C LYS A 145 9.56 -32.28 3.89
N ALA A 146 10.43 -31.94 4.84
CA ALA A 146 10.76 -32.81 5.97
C ALA A 146 9.56 -33.05 6.89
N GLU A 147 8.60 -32.13 6.96
CA GLU A 147 7.35 -32.26 7.72
C GLU A 147 6.24 -33.04 6.98
N GLY A 148 6.50 -33.44 5.73
CA GLY A 148 5.53 -34.20 4.91
C GLY A 148 4.44 -33.35 4.26
N LYS A 149 4.74 -32.11 4.01
CA LYS A 149 3.84 -31.16 3.35
C LYS A 149 4.28 -30.84 1.92
#